data_d7812133d8a89b97fbb8080971ab2f78
#
_entry.id   d7812133d8a89b97fbb8080971ab2f78
#
_cell.length_a   1.000
_cell.length_b   1.000
_cell.length_c   1.000
_cell.angle_alpha   90.00
_cell.angle_beta   90.00
_cell.angle_gamma   90.00
#
_symmetry.space_group_name_H-M   'P 1'
#
loop_
_entity.id
_entity.type
_entity.pdbx_description
1 polymer ?
#
loop_
_entity_poly.entity_id
_entity_poly.type
_entity_poly.pdbx_seq_one_letter_code
_entity_poly.pdbx_strand_id
1 'polypeptide(L)'
;IVAHVSGALKLGAEVHGREHVLDWEPVDGRVRVETDRGSYTARNLVVCAGAWAAKMVPKIAPWAIPERQVLAWFLPSRPELFRPEAFPVFGIEVEEGRYYGFPSYDIPGFKVGKYHHLSQDVDPDTMDREVHPEDEETLRSFTNRYFPMAAGPTLAMKTCIFTNTPDGDFIIDIHPEYPQVSIAAGFSGHGFKFCSVVGEIMADLAQKGETSHDLSLFRLDRFGMTVEGDS
;
A
#
# COMPACT_ATOMS: atom_id res chain seq x y z
N ILE A 1 -11.03 7.42 3.55
CA ILE A 1 -11.46 6.96 2.21
C ILE A 1 -12.82 7.58 1.87
N VAL A 2 -13.88 7.29 2.63
CA VAL A 2 -15.26 7.73 2.34
C VAL A 2 -15.36 9.24 2.07
N ALA A 3 -14.71 10.08 2.88
CA ALA A 3 -14.74 11.54 2.71
C ALA A 3 -14.15 11.99 1.35
N HIS A 4 -13.01 11.42 0.94
CA HIS A 4 -12.38 11.73 -0.34
C HIS A 4 -13.24 11.27 -1.53
N VAL A 5 -13.72 10.03 -1.49
CA VAL A 5 -14.59 9.50 -2.56
C VAL A 5 -15.89 10.31 -2.67
N SER A 6 -16.53 10.60 -1.53
CA SER A 6 -17.76 11.44 -1.53
C SER A 6 -17.50 12.86 -2.03
N GLY A 7 -16.33 13.43 -1.72
CA GLY A 7 -15.90 14.72 -2.23
C GLY A 7 -15.71 14.70 -3.75
N ALA A 8 -15.02 13.71 -4.27
CA ALA A 8 -14.79 13.52 -5.70
C ALA A 8 -16.11 13.38 -6.48
N LEU A 9 -17.02 12.54 -6.01
CA LEU A 9 -18.35 12.35 -6.60
C LEU A 9 -19.16 13.65 -6.63
N LYS A 10 -19.12 14.46 -5.55
CA LYS A 10 -19.78 15.76 -5.50
C LYS A 10 -19.23 16.76 -6.51
N LEU A 11 -17.96 16.62 -6.88
CA LEU A 11 -17.28 17.43 -7.89
C LEU A 11 -17.42 16.88 -9.32
N GLY A 12 -18.21 15.82 -9.51
CA GLY A 12 -18.51 15.25 -10.82
C GLY A 12 -17.54 14.15 -11.28
N ALA A 13 -16.66 13.64 -10.40
CA ALA A 13 -15.87 12.47 -10.74
C ALA A 13 -16.76 11.23 -10.84
N GLU A 14 -16.44 10.36 -11.80
CA GLU A 14 -17.05 9.04 -11.91
C GLU A 14 -16.22 8.01 -11.15
N VAL A 15 -16.89 7.11 -10.44
CA VAL A 15 -16.24 6.01 -9.71
C VAL A 15 -16.87 4.70 -10.13
N HIS A 16 -16.12 3.89 -10.82
CA HIS A 16 -16.53 2.59 -11.32
C HIS A 16 -16.01 1.48 -10.43
N GLY A 17 -16.88 0.84 -9.69
CA GLY A 17 -16.56 -0.32 -8.87
C GLY A 17 -16.79 -1.64 -9.60
N ARG A 18 -16.02 -2.67 -9.25
CA ARG A 18 -16.11 -4.01 -9.85
C ARG A 18 -15.87 -3.98 -11.35
N GLU A 19 -14.99 -3.13 -11.80
CA GLU A 19 -14.54 -3.01 -13.17
C GLU A 19 -13.04 -3.28 -13.19
N HIS A 20 -12.64 -4.32 -13.92
CA HIS A 20 -11.26 -4.78 -13.96
C HIS A 20 -10.54 -4.08 -15.11
N VAL A 21 -9.48 -3.34 -14.80
CA VAL A 21 -8.58 -2.80 -15.82
C VAL A 21 -7.73 -3.94 -16.36
N LEU A 22 -7.79 -4.16 -17.68
CA LEU A 22 -7.08 -5.22 -18.37
C LEU A 22 -5.74 -4.73 -18.90
N ASP A 23 -5.73 -3.55 -19.52
CA ASP A 23 -4.54 -2.97 -20.15
C ASP A 23 -4.71 -1.48 -20.36
N TRP A 24 -3.62 -0.81 -20.72
CA TRP A 24 -3.62 0.57 -21.16
C TRP A 24 -2.54 0.79 -22.23
N GLU A 25 -2.76 1.74 -23.11
CA GLU A 25 -1.80 2.11 -24.15
C GLU A 25 -1.83 3.63 -24.44
N PRO A 26 -0.69 4.21 -24.84
CA PRO A 26 -0.66 5.57 -25.36
C PRO A 26 -1.25 5.61 -26.78
N VAL A 27 -2.13 6.59 -27.02
CA VAL A 27 -2.79 6.79 -28.33
C VAL A 27 -2.89 8.28 -28.62
N ASP A 28 -2.21 8.77 -29.65
CA ASP A 28 -2.29 10.17 -30.13
C ASP A 28 -2.11 11.21 -29.02
N GLY A 29 -1.09 11.03 -28.15
CA GLY A 29 -0.80 11.93 -27.03
C GLY A 29 -1.80 11.84 -25.87
N ARG A 30 -2.66 10.84 -25.90
CA ARG A 30 -3.62 10.46 -24.85
C ARG A 30 -3.30 9.06 -24.32
N VAL A 31 -4.12 8.59 -23.40
CA VAL A 31 -4.06 7.21 -22.91
C VAL A 31 -5.42 6.55 -23.12
N ARG A 32 -5.42 5.36 -23.71
CA ARG A 32 -6.58 4.46 -23.75
C ARG A 32 -6.42 3.40 -22.66
N VAL A 33 -7.46 3.19 -21.87
CA VAL A 33 -7.54 2.15 -20.83
C VAL A 33 -8.62 1.16 -21.24
N GLU A 34 -8.30 -0.11 -21.27
CA GLU A 34 -9.24 -1.19 -21.53
C GLU A 34 -9.64 -1.88 -20.24
N THR A 35 -10.92 -2.15 -20.07
CA THR A 35 -11.51 -2.85 -18.94
C THR A 35 -12.37 -4.02 -19.41
N ASP A 36 -12.81 -4.85 -18.47
CA ASP A 36 -13.78 -5.92 -18.74
C ASP A 36 -15.18 -5.41 -19.09
N ARG A 37 -15.42 -4.07 -19.07
CA ARG A 37 -16.71 -3.46 -19.40
C ARG A 37 -16.67 -2.48 -20.56
N GLY A 38 -15.50 -2.07 -20.99
CA GLY A 38 -15.37 -1.12 -22.08
C GLY A 38 -13.98 -0.50 -22.18
N SER A 39 -13.90 0.60 -22.91
CA SER A 39 -12.66 1.33 -23.16
C SER A 39 -12.87 2.82 -22.85
N TYR A 40 -11.88 3.41 -22.22
CA TYR A 40 -11.85 4.83 -21.83
C TYR A 40 -10.65 5.51 -22.48
N THR A 41 -10.83 6.74 -22.96
CA THR A 41 -9.72 7.56 -23.44
C THR A 41 -9.63 8.85 -22.67
N ALA A 42 -8.47 9.12 -22.09
CA ALA A 42 -8.20 10.31 -21.29
C ALA A 42 -6.93 11.03 -21.75
N ARG A 43 -6.76 12.28 -21.34
CA ARG A 43 -5.52 13.03 -21.59
C ARG A 43 -4.38 12.49 -20.75
N ASN A 44 -4.64 12.15 -19.49
CA ASN A 44 -3.65 11.68 -18.53
C ASN A 44 -4.19 10.45 -17.80
N LEU A 45 -3.27 9.58 -17.36
CA LEU A 45 -3.52 8.41 -16.55
C LEU A 45 -2.75 8.51 -15.24
N VAL A 46 -3.40 8.22 -14.12
CA VAL A 46 -2.75 8.03 -12.82
C VAL A 46 -2.86 6.57 -12.42
N VAL A 47 -1.75 5.89 -12.29
CA VAL A 47 -1.70 4.48 -11.88
C VAL A 47 -1.47 4.38 -10.38
N CYS A 48 -2.54 3.99 -9.65
CA CYS A 48 -2.54 3.75 -8.20
C CYS A 48 -2.99 2.31 -7.91
N ALA A 49 -2.39 1.33 -8.59
CA ALA A 49 -2.89 -0.04 -8.65
C ALA A 49 -2.43 -0.94 -7.46
N GLY A 50 -1.80 -0.36 -6.41
CA GLY A 50 -1.38 -1.10 -5.21
C GLY A 50 -0.49 -2.29 -5.55
N ALA A 51 -0.87 -3.49 -5.13
CA ALA A 51 -0.12 -4.72 -5.40
C ALA A 51 -0.06 -5.10 -6.89
N TRP A 52 -0.95 -4.57 -7.71
CA TRP A 52 -0.98 -4.80 -9.17
C TRP A 52 -0.20 -3.75 -9.96
N ALA A 53 0.44 -2.79 -9.29
CA ALA A 53 1.16 -1.71 -9.97
C ALA A 53 2.22 -2.23 -10.96
N ALA A 54 2.97 -3.27 -10.58
CA ALA A 54 3.96 -3.91 -11.45
C ALA A 54 3.35 -4.62 -12.68
N LYS A 55 2.09 -5.05 -12.60
CA LYS A 55 1.36 -5.63 -13.74
C LYS A 55 0.88 -4.54 -14.69
N MET A 56 0.47 -3.39 -14.15
CA MET A 56 0.04 -2.23 -14.93
C MET A 56 1.22 -1.46 -15.55
N VAL A 57 2.37 -1.46 -14.88
CA VAL A 57 3.59 -0.80 -15.34
C VAL A 57 4.76 -1.78 -15.20
N PRO A 58 4.99 -2.68 -16.16
CA PRO A 58 6.01 -3.74 -16.05
C PRO A 58 7.43 -3.24 -15.76
N LYS A 59 7.74 -2.00 -16.14
CA LYS A 59 9.05 -1.39 -15.87
C LYS A 59 9.38 -1.27 -14.38
N ILE A 60 8.38 -1.13 -13.50
CA ILE A 60 8.63 -1.04 -12.06
C ILE A 60 8.61 -2.40 -11.35
N ALA A 61 8.42 -3.50 -12.07
CA ALA A 61 8.35 -4.84 -11.49
C ALA A 61 9.55 -5.22 -10.61
N PRO A 62 10.79 -4.84 -10.93
CA PRO A 62 11.93 -5.13 -10.06
C PRO A 62 11.90 -4.40 -8.70
N TRP A 63 11.10 -3.33 -8.59
CA TRP A 63 11.10 -2.43 -7.42
C TRP A 63 9.75 -2.29 -6.72
N ALA A 64 8.69 -2.86 -7.25
CA ALA A 64 7.36 -2.86 -6.65
C ALA A 64 6.91 -4.30 -6.38
N ILE A 65 7.41 -4.88 -5.28
CA ILE A 65 7.33 -6.31 -4.98
C ILE A 65 6.19 -6.54 -3.98
N PRO A 66 5.10 -7.22 -4.37
CA PRO A 66 4.05 -7.60 -3.44
C PRO A 66 4.52 -8.69 -2.47
N GLU A 67 4.28 -8.48 -1.19
CA GLU A 67 4.65 -9.37 -0.10
C GLU A 67 3.45 -9.66 0.78
N ARG A 68 3.23 -10.94 1.09
CA ARG A 68 2.15 -11.39 1.98
C ARG A 68 2.43 -10.95 3.41
N GLN A 69 1.43 -10.36 4.04
CA GLN A 69 1.47 -9.93 5.43
C GLN A 69 0.32 -10.55 6.21
N VAL A 70 0.47 -10.68 7.52
CA VAL A 70 -0.60 -11.11 8.41
C VAL A 70 -0.69 -10.21 9.64
N LEU A 71 -1.92 -9.98 10.07
CA LEU A 71 -2.29 -9.20 11.24
C LEU A 71 -3.08 -10.08 12.21
N ALA A 72 -2.82 -9.95 13.49
CA ALA A 72 -3.59 -10.61 14.54
C ALA A 72 -4.22 -9.62 15.52
N TRP A 73 -5.35 -10.01 16.08
CA TRP A 73 -5.98 -9.38 17.24
C TRP A 73 -6.07 -10.41 18.35
N PHE A 74 -5.40 -10.14 19.47
CA PHE A 74 -5.45 -10.98 20.65
C PHE A 74 -6.33 -10.33 21.74
N LEU A 75 -7.10 -11.12 22.47
CA LEU A 75 -7.90 -10.64 23.58
C LEU A 75 -6.99 -10.41 24.79
N PRO A 76 -6.81 -9.14 25.26
CA PRO A 76 -6.00 -8.89 26.45
C PRO A 76 -6.62 -9.51 27.70
N SER A 77 -5.78 -10.09 28.59
CA SER A 77 -6.19 -10.50 29.94
C SER A 77 -6.50 -9.32 30.86
N ARG A 78 -5.94 -8.14 30.52
CA ARG A 78 -6.14 -6.86 31.22
C ARG A 78 -6.55 -5.78 30.19
N PRO A 79 -7.81 -5.80 29.69
CA PRO A 79 -8.26 -4.91 28.61
C PRO A 79 -8.10 -3.42 28.93
N GLU A 80 -8.21 -3.05 30.21
CA GLU A 80 -8.07 -1.68 30.66
C GLU A 80 -6.68 -1.08 30.39
N LEU A 81 -5.65 -1.90 30.27
CA LEU A 81 -4.28 -1.46 29.96
C LEU A 81 -4.06 -1.19 28.48
N PHE A 82 -4.93 -1.70 27.62
CA PHE A 82 -4.79 -1.63 26.15
C PHE A 82 -5.85 -0.76 25.49
N ARG A 83 -6.52 0.11 26.24
CA ARG A 83 -7.42 1.14 25.68
C ARG A 83 -6.62 2.29 25.08
N PRO A 84 -7.18 3.04 24.12
CA PRO A 84 -6.49 4.20 23.50
C PRO A 84 -5.98 5.23 24.52
N GLU A 85 -6.65 5.40 25.66
CA GLU A 85 -6.26 6.34 26.71
C GLU A 85 -5.06 5.85 27.54
N ALA A 86 -4.79 4.55 27.54
CA ALA A 86 -3.76 3.90 28.35
C ALA A 86 -2.59 3.35 27.53
N PHE A 87 -2.81 3.05 26.26
CA PHE A 87 -1.83 2.39 25.40
C PHE A 87 -1.74 3.09 24.03
N PRO A 88 -0.54 3.49 23.59
CA PRO A 88 -0.37 4.16 22.31
C PRO A 88 -0.37 3.19 21.13
N VAL A 89 -0.49 3.72 19.92
CA VAL A 89 0.00 3.06 18.71
C VAL A 89 1.51 2.94 18.82
N PHE A 90 2.07 1.80 18.44
CA PHE A 90 3.50 1.55 18.55
C PHE A 90 4.13 0.99 17.29
N GLY A 91 5.40 1.29 17.11
CA GLY A 91 6.35 0.56 16.29
C GLY A 91 7.56 0.23 17.15
N ILE A 92 7.97 -1.03 17.15
CA ILE A 92 9.09 -1.52 17.95
C ILE A 92 10.00 -2.39 17.10
N GLU A 93 11.30 -2.17 17.24
CA GLU A 93 12.32 -2.99 16.63
C GLU A 93 13.01 -3.82 17.71
N VAL A 94 13.03 -5.12 17.50
CA VAL A 94 13.59 -6.12 18.42
C VAL A 94 14.41 -7.14 17.63
N GLU A 95 15.08 -8.06 18.33
CA GLU A 95 15.92 -9.08 17.70
C GLU A 95 15.16 -9.91 16.64
N GLU A 96 13.88 -10.19 16.87
CA GLU A 96 13.02 -11.00 15.98
C GLU A 96 12.48 -10.20 14.78
N GLY A 97 12.72 -8.90 14.72
CA GLY A 97 12.31 -8.01 13.64
C GLY A 97 11.53 -6.77 14.09
N ARG A 98 10.92 -6.11 13.12
CA ARG A 98 10.15 -4.88 13.34
C ARG A 98 8.66 -5.19 13.42
N TYR A 99 8.06 -4.84 14.57
CA TYR A 99 6.64 -5.03 14.82
C TYR A 99 5.92 -3.69 14.98
N TYR A 100 4.62 -3.71 14.73
CA TYR A 100 3.74 -2.56 14.94
C TYR A 100 2.41 -3.04 15.50
N GLY A 101 1.71 -2.14 16.19
CA GLY A 101 0.41 -2.50 16.70
C GLY A 101 -0.38 -1.31 17.22
N PHE A 102 -1.58 -1.63 17.67
CA PHE A 102 -2.58 -0.66 18.06
C PHE A 102 -3.25 -1.10 19.35
N PRO A 103 -3.71 -0.13 20.18
CA PRO A 103 -4.62 -0.43 21.29
C PRO A 103 -5.90 -1.09 20.80
N SER A 104 -6.69 -1.58 21.74
CA SER A 104 -8.03 -2.09 21.46
C SER A 104 -8.92 -0.94 21.00
N TYR A 105 -9.16 -0.86 19.69
CA TYR A 105 -9.99 0.14 19.05
C TYR A 105 -10.87 -0.52 18.01
N ASP A 106 -12.18 -0.30 18.04
CA ASP A 106 -13.21 -0.90 17.19
C ASP A 106 -13.35 -2.42 17.41
N ILE A 107 -12.37 -3.21 17.03
CA ILE A 107 -12.26 -4.63 17.41
C ILE A 107 -11.69 -4.69 18.83
N PRO A 108 -12.33 -5.43 19.77
CA PRO A 108 -11.94 -5.45 21.18
C PRO A 108 -10.68 -6.30 21.43
N GLY A 109 -9.61 -6.07 20.69
CA GLY A 109 -8.37 -6.83 20.76
C GLY A 109 -7.13 -5.97 20.57
N PHE A 110 -6.03 -6.37 21.18
CA PHE A 110 -4.70 -5.84 20.90
C PHE A 110 -4.28 -6.26 19.51
N LYS A 111 -4.11 -5.31 18.61
CA LYS A 111 -3.72 -5.54 17.22
C LYS A 111 -2.21 -5.53 17.07
N VAL A 112 -1.66 -6.54 16.39
CA VAL A 112 -0.24 -6.64 16.10
C VAL A 112 0.02 -7.16 14.69
N GLY A 113 1.09 -6.68 14.07
CA GLY A 113 1.66 -7.16 12.81
C GLY A 113 3.18 -7.07 12.85
N LYS A 114 3.83 -7.85 12.01
CA LYS A 114 5.28 -7.82 11.79
C LYS A 114 5.55 -7.34 10.38
N TYR A 115 6.44 -6.38 10.20
CA TYR A 115 6.96 -6.04 8.88
C TYR A 115 7.74 -7.24 8.31
N HIS A 116 7.57 -7.50 7.02
CA HIS A 116 8.17 -8.67 6.36
C HIS A 116 7.83 -9.98 7.06
N HIS A 117 6.56 -10.14 7.41
CA HIS A 117 6.01 -11.17 8.29
C HIS A 117 6.74 -12.52 8.21
N LEU A 118 6.62 -13.25 7.08
CA LEU A 118 7.41 -14.45 6.75
C LEU A 118 8.25 -14.25 5.49
N SER A 119 8.43 -12.99 5.03
CA SER A 119 9.21 -12.61 3.84
C SER A 119 8.78 -13.38 2.58
N GLN A 120 7.48 -13.46 2.35
CA GLN A 120 6.88 -14.19 1.23
C GLN A 120 6.48 -13.23 0.12
N ASP A 121 7.31 -13.12 -0.91
CA ASP A 121 6.93 -12.44 -2.16
C ASP A 121 5.81 -13.24 -2.85
N VAL A 122 4.81 -12.54 -3.37
CA VAL A 122 3.60 -13.17 -3.90
C VAL A 122 3.12 -12.52 -5.20
N ASP A 123 2.42 -13.30 -6.01
CA ASP A 123 1.54 -12.75 -7.05
C ASP A 123 0.20 -12.38 -6.39
N PRO A 124 -0.27 -11.12 -6.51
CA PRO A 124 -1.50 -10.68 -5.84
C PRO A 124 -2.78 -11.40 -6.34
N ASP A 125 -2.76 -11.99 -7.55
CA ASP A 125 -3.90 -12.73 -8.10
C ASP A 125 -4.00 -14.15 -7.53
N THR A 126 -2.86 -14.76 -7.16
CA THR A 126 -2.80 -16.16 -6.72
C THR A 126 -2.36 -16.30 -5.26
N MET A 127 -2.13 -15.19 -4.57
CA MET A 127 -1.70 -15.18 -3.17
C MET A 127 -2.63 -16.03 -2.29
N ASP A 128 -2.05 -16.89 -1.48
CA ASP A 128 -2.77 -17.58 -0.42
C ASP A 128 -3.26 -16.57 0.64
N ARG A 129 -4.58 -16.47 0.77
CA ARG A 129 -5.26 -15.56 1.71
C ARG A 129 -5.68 -16.23 3.00
N GLU A 130 -5.45 -17.53 3.12
CA GLU A 130 -5.70 -18.26 4.35
C GLU A 130 -4.62 -17.94 5.39
N VAL A 131 -5.00 -18.06 6.65
CA VAL A 131 -4.08 -17.89 7.78
C VAL A 131 -3.64 -19.26 8.24
N HIS A 132 -2.35 -19.43 8.44
CA HIS A 132 -1.73 -20.69 8.85
C HIS A 132 -1.20 -20.64 10.30
N PRO A 133 -0.94 -21.79 10.94
CA PRO A 133 -0.43 -21.83 12.31
C PRO A 133 0.89 -21.05 12.51
N GLU A 134 1.77 -21.05 11.52
CA GLU A 134 3.03 -20.30 11.57
C GLU A 134 2.83 -18.77 11.58
N ASP A 135 1.76 -18.29 10.95
CA ASP A 135 1.40 -16.86 10.99
C ASP A 135 1.06 -16.45 12.42
N GLU A 136 0.24 -17.26 13.09
CA GLU A 136 -0.13 -17.01 14.48
C GLU A 136 1.08 -17.13 15.41
N GLU A 137 1.88 -18.18 15.25
CA GLU A 137 3.06 -18.42 16.10
C GLU A 137 4.03 -17.23 16.05
N THR A 138 4.28 -16.69 14.86
CA THR A 138 5.16 -15.53 14.67
C THR A 138 4.70 -14.32 15.49
N LEU A 139 3.40 -14.00 15.46
CA LEU A 139 2.84 -12.85 16.15
C LEU A 139 2.62 -13.12 17.64
N ARG A 140 2.25 -14.34 17.98
CA ARG A 140 2.01 -14.77 19.36
C ARG A 140 3.30 -14.84 20.16
N SER A 141 4.38 -15.35 19.60
CA SER A 141 5.69 -15.42 20.27
C SER A 141 6.16 -14.02 20.67
N PHE A 142 6.07 -13.06 19.75
CA PHE A 142 6.36 -11.66 20.04
C PHE A 142 5.44 -11.10 21.14
N THR A 143 4.13 -11.34 21.02
CA THR A 143 3.16 -10.81 21.98
C THR A 143 3.35 -11.41 23.37
N ASN A 144 3.62 -12.70 23.47
CA ASN A 144 3.95 -13.37 24.73
C ASN A 144 5.19 -12.76 25.41
N ARG A 145 6.22 -12.46 24.64
CA ARG A 145 7.49 -11.95 25.15
C ARG A 145 7.40 -10.50 25.61
N TYR A 146 6.78 -9.63 24.81
CA TYR A 146 6.84 -8.18 25.01
C TYR A 146 5.55 -7.59 25.61
N PHE A 147 4.41 -8.24 25.39
CA PHE A 147 3.09 -7.80 25.86
C PHE A 147 2.29 -8.94 26.47
N PRO A 148 2.79 -9.62 27.50
CA PRO A 148 2.18 -10.87 28.00
C PRO A 148 0.71 -10.70 28.44
N MET A 149 0.31 -9.50 28.89
CA MET A 149 -1.08 -9.22 29.26
C MET A 149 -1.99 -9.02 28.04
N ALA A 150 -1.44 -8.86 26.84
CA ALA A 150 -2.17 -8.81 25.59
C ALA A 150 -2.30 -10.19 24.91
N ALA A 151 -1.52 -11.18 25.35
CA ALA A 151 -1.35 -12.47 24.67
C ALA A 151 -2.45 -13.51 25.02
N GLY A 152 -3.70 -13.09 25.15
CA GLY A 152 -4.81 -13.99 25.35
C GLY A 152 -5.30 -14.69 24.06
N PRO A 153 -6.51 -15.24 24.03
CA PRO A 153 -7.05 -15.93 22.88
C PRO A 153 -7.03 -15.07 21.61
N THR A 154 -6.79 -15.70 20.46
CA THR A 154 -6.88 -15.06 19.16
C THR A 154 -8.33 -14.74 18.84
N LEU A 155 -8.63 -13.47 18.61
CA LEU A 155 -9.97 -13.00 18.24
C LEU A 155 -10.14 -13.03 16.72
N ALA A 156 -9.12 -12.60 15.99
CA ALA A 156 -9.13 -12.57 14.53
C ALA A 156 -7.71 -12.54 13.99
N MET A 157 -7.56 -13.05 12.79
CA MET A 157 -6.37 -12.86 11.96
C MET A 157 -6.79 -12.52 10.55
N LYS A 158 -5.99 -11.73 9.85
CA LYS A 158 -6.26 -11.32 8.47
C LYS A 158 -4.96 -11.22 7.68
N THR A 159 -5.01 -11.75 6.48
CA THR A 159 -3.95 -11.53 5.49
C THR A 159 -4.06 -10.14 4.88
N CYS A 160 -2.93 -9.58 4.51
CA CYS A 160 -2.76 -8.30 3.85
C CYS A 160 -1.65 -8.41 2.80
N ILE A 161 -1.48 -7.40 1.96
CA ILE A 161 -0.36 -7.29 1.02
C ILE A 161 0.31 -5.95 1.24
N PHE A 162 1.62 -5.95 1.40
CA PHE A 162 2.44 -4.76 1.17
C PHE A 162 3.00 -4.82 -0.24
N THR A 163 3.25 -3.68 -0.86
CA THR A 163 4.03 -3.59 -2.08
C THR A 163 5.30 -2.87 -1.69
N ASN A 164 6.37 -3.63 -1.55
CA ASN A 164 7.64 -3.14 -1.02
C ASN A 164 8.56 -2.66 -2.13
N THR A 165 9.34 -1.64 -1.83
CA THR A 165 10.51 -1.24 -2.59
C THR A 165 11.77 -1.72 -1.87
N PRO A 166 12.92 -1.87 -2.57
CA PRO A 166 14.17 -2.32 -1.94
C PRO A 166 14.68 -1.39 -0.83
N ASP A 167 14.39 -0.10 -0.94
CA ASP A 167 14.81 0.95 0.03
C ASP A 167 13.71 1.30 1.04
N GLY A 168 12.49 0.81 0.85
CA GLY A 168 11.33 1.12 1.67
C GLY A 168 10.68 2.48 1.36
N ASP A 169 11.25 3.30 0.48
CA ASP A 169 10.68 4.56 0.03
C ASP A 169 9.66 4.34 -1.09
N PHE A 170 8.70 5.27 -1.23
CA PHE A 170 7.62 5.15 -2.21
C PHE A 170 8.11 5.33 -3.65
N ILE A 171 7.30 4.90 -4.60
CA ILE A 171 7.42 5.28 -6.01
C ILE A 171 6.34 6.31 -6.31
N ILE A 172 6.74 7.57 -6.55
CA ILE A 172 5.84 8.64 -6.98
C ILE A 172 6.57 9.40 -8.08
N ASP A 173 6.18 9.14 -9.34
CA ASP A 173 6.89 9.69 -10.49
C ASP A 173 6.00 9.72 -11.75
N ILE A 174 6.49 10.37 -12.79
CA ILE A 174 5.97 10.27 -14.14
C ILE A 174 6.59 9.03 -14.81
N HIS A 175 5.82 8.36 -15.64
CA HIS A 175 6.31 7.21 -16.40
C HIS A 175 7.46 7.64 -17.34
N PRO A 176 8.60 6.91 -17.35
CA PRO A 176 9.82 7.37 -18.05
C PRO A 176 9.65 7.52 -19.57
N GLU A 177 8.70 6.82 -20.18
CA GLU A 177 8.44 6.89 -21.63
C GLU A 177 7.16 7.65 -21.99
N TYR A 178 6.23 7.81 -21.05
CA TYR A 178 4.90 8.37 -21.32
C TYR A 178 4.59 9.49 -20.33
N PRO A 179 4.92 10.74 -20.68
CA PRO A 179 4.77 11.89 -19.76
C PRO A 179 3.32 12.15 -19.33
N GLN A 180 2.33 11.62 -20.05
CA GLN A 180 0.93 11.68 -19.69
C GLN A 180 0.50 10.60 -18.67
N VAL A 181 1.43 9.74 -18.21
CA VAL A 181 1.16 8.70 -17.22
C VAL A 181 1.96 8.97 -15.95
N SER A 182 1.31 9.02 -14.82
CA SER A 182 1.95 9.15 -13.50
C SER A 182 1.67 7.94 -12.64
N ILE A 183 2.61 7.60 -11.75
CA ILE A 183 2.64 6.35 -10.98
C ILE A 183 2.75 6.66 -9.51
N ALA A 184 1.91 6.02 -8.69
CA ALA A 184 2.03 5.97 -7.24
C ALA A 184 1.97 4.50 -6.79
N ALA A 185 3.10 3.95 -6.36
CA ALA A 185 3.27 2.54 -6.03
C ALA A 185 4.30 2.32 -4.91
N GLY A 186 4.54 1.08 -4.50
CA GLY A 186 5.63 0.73 -3.60
C GLY A 186 5.54 1.41 -2.24
N PHE A 187 4.35 1.49 -1.63
CA PHE A 187 4.17 2.21 -0.37
C PHE A 187 4.66 1.46 0.88
N SER A 188 5.29 0.31 0.71
CA SER A 188 6.08 -0.42 1.71
C SER A 188 5.41 -0.55 3.09
N GLY A 189 4.09 -0.74 3.11
CA GLY A 189 3.29 -0.95 4.32
C GLY A 189 3.02 0.29 5.18
N HIS A 190 3.45 1.49 4.78
CA HIS A 190 3.28 2.70 5.61
C HIS A 190 2.74 3.93 4.86
N GLY A 191 2.21 3.77 3.64
CA GLY A 191 1.73 4.86 2.80
C GLY A 191 0.35 5.43 3.15
N PHE A 192 -0.52 4.69 3.85
CA PHE A 192 -1.92 5.10 4.04
C PHE A 192 -2.08 6.48 4.69
N LYS A 193 -1.25 6.83 5.66
CA LYS A 193 -1.27 8.13 6.32
C LYS A 193 -0.94 9.32 5.41
N PHE A 194 -0.34 9.05 4.25
CA PHE A 194 0.04 10.07 3.28
C PHE A 194 -0.97 10.23 2.12
N CYS A 195 -2.07 9.48 2.12
CA CYS A 195 -3.00 9.45 0.99
C CYS A 195 -3.52 10.82 0.55
N SER A 196 -3.64 11.80 1.45
CA SER A 196 -4.09 13.15 1.12
C SER A 196 -3.05 13.92 0.32
N VAL A 197 -1.80 13.96 0.81
CA VAL A 197 -0.70 14.66 0.12
C VAL A 197 -0.29 13.93 -1.17
N VAL A 198 -0.30 12.59 -1.17
CA VAL A 198 -0.06 11.83 -2.40
C VAL A 198 -1.14 12.12 -3.44
N GLY A 199 -2.41 12.22 -3.02
CA GLY A 199 -3.50 12.61 -3.91
C GLY A 199 -3.32 14.00 -4.53
N GLU A 200 -2.83 14.98 -3.75
CA GLU A 200 -2.47 16.32 -4.23
C GLU A 200 -1.33 16.25 -5.25
N ILE A 201 -0.25 15.55 -4.92
CA ILE A 201 0.90 15.34 -5.81
C ILE A 201 0.45 14.72 -7.15
N MET A 202 -0.32 13.63 -7.10
CA MET A 202 -0.78 12.94 -8.30
C MET A 202 -1.70 13.82 -9.16
N ALA A 203 -2.52 14.66 -8.53
CA ALA A 203 -3.34 15.62 -9.24
C ALA A 203 -2.48 16.70 -9.94
N ASP A 204 -1.44 17.18 -9.29
CA ASP A 204 -0.49 18.13 -9.87
C ASP A 204 0.27 17.50 -11.05
N LEU A 205 0.84 16.31 -10.88
CA LEU A 205 1.54 15.59 -11.94
C LEU A 205 0.62 15.35 -13.16
N ALA A 206 -0.62 14.91 -12.91
CA ALA A 206 -1.57 14.67 -13.99
C ALA A 206 -2.04 15.94 -14.71
N GLN A 207 -2.08 17.09 -14.04
CA GLN A 207 -2.62 18.33 -14.63
C GLN A 207 -1.54 19.27 -15.17
N LYS A 208 -0.38 19.30 -14.50
CA LYS A 208 0.70 20.27 -14.75
C LYS A 208 1.99 19.62 -15.22
N GLY A 209 2.16 18.31 -15.02
CA GLY A 209 3.42 17.58 -15.23
C GLY A 209 4.47 17.80 -14.15
N GLU A 210 4.18 18.61 -13.14
CA GLU A 210 5.07 18.93 -12.04
C GLU A 210 4.30 19.20 -10.75
N THR A 211 4.99 19.17 -9.61
CA THR A 211 4.44 19.51 -8.29
C THR A 211 5.45 20.36 -7.51
N SER A 212 4.96 21.13 -6.54
CA SER A 212 5.82 21.89 -5.62
C SER A 212 6.45 21.06 -4.50
N HIS A 213 6.02 19.82 -4.35
CA HIS A 213 6.58 18.90 -3.36
C HIS A 213 7.90 18.31 -3.84
N ASP A 214 8.86 18.16 -2.93
CA ASP A 214 10.12 17.47 -3.23
C ASP A 214 9.88 15.96 -3.36
N LEU A 215 10.06 15.42 -4.55
CA LEU A 215 9.93 14.01 -4.88
C LEU A 215 11.27 13.28 -5.03
N SER A 216 12.39 13.91 -4.68
CA SER A 216 13.72 13.35 -4.92
C SER A 216 13.92 11.94 -4.36
N LEU A 217 13.32 11.62 -3.21
CA LEU A 217 13.36 10.30 -2.59
C LEU A 217 12.42 9.26 -3.24
N PHE A 218 11.51 9.69 -4.12
CA PHE A 218 10.45 8.83 -4.64
C PHE A 218 10.54 8.58 -6.13
N ARG A 219 11.49 9.21 -6.81
CA ARG A 219 11.67 9.11 -8.26
C ARG A 219 12.23 7.75 -8.67
N LEU A 220 11.90 7.33 -9.87
CA LEU A 220 12.37 6.06 -10.45
C LEU A 220 13.85 6.08 -10.82
N ASP A 221 14.42 7.26 -11.07
CA ASP A 221 15.84 7.43 -11.41
C ASP A 221 16.79 6.95 -10.28
N ARG A 222 16.34 6.95 -9.01
CA ARG A 222 17.11 6.40 -7.88
C ARG A 222 17.40 4.90 -8.02
N PHE A 223 16.66 4.20 -8.85
CA PHE A 223 16.88 2.80 -9.19
C PHE A 223 17.72 2.61 -10.47
N GLY A 224 18.31 3.70 -11.01
CA GLY A 224 19.09 3.67 -12.24
C GLY A 224 18.25 3.67 -13.51
N MET A 225 16.94 3.97 -13.43
CA MET A 225 16.13 4.25 -14.62
C MET A 225 16.39 5.68 -15.08
N THR A 226 17.11 5.84 -16.18
CA THR A 226 17.20 7.12 -16.86
C THR A 226 16.02 7.30 -17.80
N VAL A 227 15.39 8.47 -17.75
CA VAL A 227 14.46 8.91 -18.80
C VAL A 227 15.27 9.06 -20.08
N GLU A 228 14.94 8.32 -21.13
CA GLU A 228 15.54 8.53 -22.45
C GLU A 228 15.06 9.90 -22.95
N GLY A 229 15.88 10.94 -22.79
CA GLY A 229 15.54 12.28 -23.27
C GLY A 229 16.43 13.43 -22.80
N ASP A 230 17.30 13.25 -21.81
CA ASP A 230 18.26 14.26 -21.38
C ASP A 230 19.67 13.94 -21.90
N SER A 231 19.91 14.26 -23.17
CA SER A 231 21.24 14.33 -23.76
C SER A 231 21.36 15.57 -24.66
#